data_f7e2ea24b7bf891f8b9ccee0c53b380e
#
_entry.id   f7e2ea24b7bf891f8b9ccee0c53b380e
#
_cell.length_a   1.000
_cell.length_b   1.000
_cell.length_c   1.000
_cell.angle_alpha   90.00
_cell.angle_beta   90.00
_cell.angle_gamma   90.00
#
_symmetry.space_group_name_H-M   'P 1'
#
loop_
_entity.id
_entity.type
_entity.pdbx_description
1 polymer ?
#
loop_
_entity_poly.entity_id
_entity_poly.type
_entity_poly.pdbx_seq_one_letter_code
_entity_poly.pdbx_strand_id
1 'polypeptide(L)'
;MPKTSIKRNINCSKKDLIDLVLNIEEYPKFIPYCLNAHIYKDETEGNFQYIEADLTIGKGLFKDTYKSDVKFDKKESVIYVKNIEGPLKYLENKWKFDQKENFTEVTFDLDFELKNKFLNIFMNRSFKYGLDKIADAFQNRAEKLFNKV
;
A
#
# COMPACT_ATOMS: atom_id res chain seq x y z
N MET A 1 -15.11 -7.35 10.32
CA MET A 1 -14.13 -7.27 9.23
C MET A 1 -13.74 -5.81 9.01
N PRO A 2 -12.47 -5.50 9.19
CA PRO A 2 -12.06 -4.11 8.99
C PRO A 2 -12.08 -3.74 7.51
N LYS A 3 -12.90 -2.77 7.20
CA LYS A 3 -13.02 -2.23 5.86
C LYS A 3 -13.04 -0.72 6.01
N THR A 4 -12.13 -0.03 5.34
CA THR A 4 -12.06 1.41 5.47
C THR A 4 -11.52 2.06 4.20
N SER A 5 -11.77 3.36 4.10
CA SER A 5 -11.30 4.19 2.99
C SER A 5 -10.66 5.45 3.58
N ILE A 6 -9.50 5.82 3.06
CA ILE A 6 -8.81 7.05 3.43
C ILE A 6 -8.58 7.86 2.16
N LYS A 7 -8.83 9.17 2.25
CA LYS A 7 -8.58 10.09 1.17
C LYS A 7 -7.54 11.13 1.64
N ARG A 8 -6.53 11.36 0.82
CA ARG A 8 -5.47 12.32 1.10
C ARG A 8 -5.17 13.19 -0.13
N ASN A 9 -4.80 14.43 0.13
CA ASN A 9 -4.29 15.33 -0.90
C ASN A 9 -2.79 15.43 -0.70
N ILE A 10 -2.02 14.97 -1.67
CA ILE A 10 -0.58 14.88 -1.56
C ILE A 10 0.07 15.81 -2.58
N ASN A 11 1.01 16.65 -2.12
CA ASN A 11 1.65 17.66 -2.93
C ASN A 11 2.75 17.10 -3.83
N CYS A 12 2.34 16.31 -4.81
CA CYS A 12 3.22 15.79 -5.86
C CYS A 12 2.37 15.39 -7.07
N SER A 13 3.03 15.12 -8.19
CA SER A 13 2.32 14.70 -9.39
C SER A 13 1.79 13.26 -9.23
N LYS A 14 0.75 12.95 -9.97
CA LYS A 14 0.17 11.61 -10.02
C LYS A 14 1.22 10.58 -10.43
N LYS A 15 2.03 10.90 -11.45
CA LYS A 15 3.07 9.99 -11.93
C LYS A 15 4.08 9.66 -10.84
N ASP A 16 4.56 10.67 -10.13
CA ASP A 16 5.54 10.47 -9.07
C ASP A 16 4.97 9.67 -7.91
N LEU A 17 3.71 9.93 -7.55
CA LEU A 17 3.05 9.20 -6.46
C LEU A 17 2.81 7.73 -6.83
N ILE A 18 2.38 7.47 -8.06
CA ILE A 18 2.21 6.10 -8.55
C ILE A 18 3.54 5.36 -8.53
N ASP A 19 4.60 6.00 -9.02
CA ASP A 19 5.94 5.40 -9.03
C ASP A 19 6.38 5.05 -7.59
N LEU A 20 6.09 5.91 -6.63
CA LEU A 20 6.42 5.65 -5.23
C LEU A 20 5.66 4.43 -4.69
N VAL A 21 4.36 4.34 -4.97
CA VAL A 21 3.54 3.23 -4.49
C VAL A 21 3.95 1.91 -5.14
N LEU A 22 4.38 1.93 -6.40
CA LEU A 22 4.82 0.72 -7.09
C LEU A 22 6.27 0.33 -6.74
N ASN A 23 7.04 1.23 -6.14
CA ASN A 23 8.43 0.95 -5.75
C ASN A 23 8.47 0.25 -4.39
N ILE A 24 7.94 -0.96 -4.37
CA ILE A 24 7.68 -1.73 -3.15
C ILE A 24 8.95 -2.03 -2.36
N GLU A 25 10.08 -2.24 -3.05
CA GLU A 25 11.34 -2.56 -2.38
C GLU A 25 11.89 -1.41 -1.53
N GLU A 26 11.37 -0.20 -1.70
CA GLU A 26 11.75 0.94 -0.87
C GLU A 26 10.88 1.08 0.39
N TYR A 27 9.81 0.32 0.51
CA TYR A 27 8.89 0.42 1.65
C TYR A 27 9.56 0.30 3.02
N PRO A 28 10.54 -0.58 3.23
CA PRO A 28 11.18 -0.67 4.55
C PRO A 28 11.85 0.63 5.02
N LYS A 29 12.16 1.54 4.09
CA LYS A 29 12.82 2.79 4.43
C LYS A 29 11.88 3.81 5.06
N PHE A 30 10.58 3.69 4.88
CA PHE A 30 9.67 4.73 5.35
C PHE A 30 8.34 4.22 5.93
N ILE A 31 7.91 3.00 5.64
CA ILE A 31 6.64 2.48 6.14
C ILE A 31 6.83 1.82 7.50
N PRO A 32 6.04 2.23 8.52
CA PRO A 32 6.13 1.61 9.85
C PRO A 32 5.88 0.10 9.79
N TYR A 33 6.69 -0.64 10.52
CA TYR A 33 6.57 -2.11 10.66
C TYR A 33 6.84 -2.90 9.38
N CYS A 34 7.26 -2.26 8.30
CA CYS A 34 7.71 -2.96 7.10
C CYS A 34 9.21 -3.22 7.23
N LEU A 35 9.59 -4.48 7.42
CA LEU A 35 10.97 -4.87 7.71
C LEU A 35 11.75 -5.23 6.47
N ASN A 36 11.06 -5.80 5.47
CA ASN A 36 11.67 -6.20 4.22
C ASN A 36 10.61 -6.23 3.13
N ALA A 37 11.05 -6.01 1.89
CA ALA A 37 10.18 -6.08 0.73
C ALA A 37 11.00 -6.54 -0.47
N HIS A 38 10.50 -7.50 -1.22
CA HIS A 38 11.20 -8.08 -2.36
C HIS A 38 10.24 -8.32 -3.51
N ILE A 39 10.54 -7.72 -4.68
CA ILE A 39 9.79 -7.95 -5.92
C ILE A 39 10.48 -9.09 -6.66
N TYR A 40 9.74 -10.15 -6.98
CA TYR A 40 10.29 -11.26 -7.76
C TYR A 40 9.61 -11.42 -9.12
N LYS A 41 8.60 -10.61 -9.42
CA LYS A 41 7.99 -10.59 -10.75
C LYS A 41 7.46 -9.19 -11.02
N ASP A 42 7.80 -8.64 -12.18
CA ASP A 42 7.33 -7.33 -12.63
C ASP A 42 7.20 -7.39 -14.15
N GLU A 43 5.97 -7.47 -14.65
CA GLU A 43 5.67 -7.60 -16.06
C GLU A 43 4.66 -6.55 -16.50
N THR A 44 4.84 -6.02 -17.69
CA THR A 44 3.90 -5.06 -18.29
C THR A 44 3.29 -5.66 -19.53
N GLU A 45 1.97 -5.61 -19.63
CA GLU A 45 1.22 -6.08 -20.78
C GLU A 45 0.14 -5.06 -21.13
N GLY A 46 0.32 -4.35 -22.26
CA GLY A 46 -0.61 -3.30 -22.68
C GLY A 46 -0.69 -2.17 -21.65
N ASN A 47 -1.89 -1.91 -21.14
CA ASN A 47 -2.14 -0.88 -20.14
C ASN A 47 -1.98 -1.38 -18.70
N PHE A 48 -1.56 -2.64 -18.53
CA PHE A 48 -1.49 -3.24 -17.20
C PHE A 48 -0.05 -3.60 -16.83
N GLN A 49 0.29 -3.36 -15.58
CA GLN A 49 1.54 -3.81 -14.98
C GLN A 49 1.20 -4.76 -13.84
N TYR A 50 1.88 -5.89 -13.80
CA TYR A 50 1.66 -6.97 -12.83
C TYR A 50 2.92 -7.18 -12.01
N ILE A 51 2.81 -7.04 -10.70
CA ILE A 51 3.94 -7.22 -9.78
C ILE A 51 3.57 -8.28 -8.75
N GLU A 52 4.48 -9.20 -8.48
CA GLU A 52 4.39 -10.09 -7.34
C GLU A 52 5.54 -9.78 -6.39
N ALA A 53 5.22 -9.59 -5.13
CA ALA A 53 6.20 -9.17 -4.12
C ALA A 53 5.91 -9.82 -2.78
N ASP A 54 6.97 -10.04 -2.00
CA ASP A 54 6.88 -10.45 -0.61
C ASP A 54 7.08 -9.22 0.27
N LEU A 55 6.25 -9.10 1.30
CA LEU A 55 6.37 -8.06 2.31
C LEU A 55 6.48 -8.74 3.67
N THR A 56 7.54 -8.42 4.40
CA THR A 56 7.72 -8.88 5.76
C THR A 56 7.34 -7.75 6.69
N ILE A 57 6.34 -8.00 7.54
CA ILE A 57 5.82 -7.01 8.47
C ILE A 57 5.95 -7.53 9.89
N GLY A 58 6.09 -6.63 10.84
CA GLY A 58 6.13 -7.03 12.23
C GLY A 58 6.91 -6.09 13.12
N LYS A 59 7.00 -6.50 14.38
CA LYS A 59 7.74 -5.77 15.41
C LYS A 59 8.28 -6.77 16.43
N GLY A 60 9.59 -6.71 16.69
CA GLY A 60 10.22 -7.60 17.64
C GLY A 60 10.17 -9.06 17.20
N LEU A 61 9.59 -9.90 18.04
CA LEU A 61 9.45 -11.33 17.76
C LEU A 61 8.26 -11.67 16.85
N PHE A 62 7.39 -10.71 16.63
CA PHE A 62 6.18 -10.91 15.82
C PHE A 62 6.43 -10.43 14.40
N LYS A 63 6.93 -11.33 13.56
CA LYS A 63 7.19 -11.06 12.14
C LYS A 63 6.46 -12.08 11.30
N ASP A 64 5.95 -11.63 10.18
CA ASP A 64 5.37 -12.52 9.20
C ASP A 64 5.56 -11.95 7.79
N THR A 65 5.62 -12.85 6.82
CA THR A 65 5.80 -12.50 5.43
C THR A 65 4.56 -12.90 4.65
N TYR A 66 4.04 -11.98 3.85
CA TYR A 66 2.95 -12.31 2.95
C TYR A 66 3.30 -11.95 1.51
N LYS A 67 2.71 -12.70 0.60
CA LYS A 67 2.91 -12.52 -0.83
C LYS A 67 1.76 -11.68 -1.38
N SER A 68 2.09 -10.60 -2.08
CA SER A 68 1.14 -9.69 -2.69
C SER A 68 1.13 -9.81 -4.20
N ASP A 69 -0.05 -9.72 -4.77
CA ASP A 69 -0.27 -9.60 -6.20
C ASP A 69 -0.77 -8.19 -6.49
N VAL A 70 0.02 -7.43 -7.23
CA VAL A 70 -0.24 -6.01 -7.51
C VAL A 70 -0.53 -5.84 -9.00
N LYS A 71 -1.65 -5.20 -9.30
CA LYS A 71 -2.05 -4.90 -10.68
C LYS A 71 -2.25 -3.40 -10.82
N PHE A 72 -1.50 -2.77 -11.70
CA PHE A 72 -1.64 -1.35 -12.00
C PHE A 72 -2.33 -1.18 -13.36
N ASP A 73 -3.46 -0.48 -13.35
CA ASP A 73 -4.21 -0.08 -14.54
C ASP A 73 -3.79 1.34 -14.92
N LYS A 74 -2.95 1.46 -15.94
CA LYS A 74 -2.40 2.75 -16.36
C LYS A 74 -3.47 3.69 -16.91
N LYS A 75 -4.48 3.14 -17.57
CA LYS A 75 -5.55 3.94 -18.16
C LYS A 75 -6.44 4.58 -17.11
N GLU A 76 -6.83 3.81 -16.10
CA GLU A 76 -7.71 4.28 -15.03
C GLU A 76 -6.96 4.90 -13.87
N SER A 77 -5.63 4.78 -13.83
CA SER A 77 -4.79 5.23 -12.71
C SER A 77 -5.24 4.60 -11.39
N VAL A 78 -5.35 3.27 -11.39
CA VAL A 78 -5.78 2.49 -10.24
C VAL A 78 -4.81 1.35 -9.99
N ILE A 79 -4.44 1.16 -8.74
CA ILE A 79 -3.63 0.01 -8.30
C ILE A 79 -4.50 -0.90 -7.46
N TYR A 80 -4.52 -2.17 -7.80
CA TYR A 80 -5.22 -3.22 -7.06
C TYR A 80 -4.20 -4.14 -6.41
N VAL A 81 -4.38 -4.43 -5.12
CA VAL A 81 -3.49 -5.31 -4.37
C VAL A 81 -4.32 -6.42 -3.73
N LYS A 82 -3.87 -7.66 -3.90
CA LYS A 82 -4.45 -8.83 -3.23
C LYS A 82 -3.34 -9.64 -2.60
N ASN A 83 -3.63 -10.33 -1.48
CA ASN A 83 -2.67 -11.29 -0.96
C ASN A 83 -2.83 -12.61 -1.73
N ILE A 84 -1.69 -13.28 -1.98
CA ILE A 84 -1.66 -14.61 -2.60
C ILE A 84 -1.55 -15.66 -1.50
N GLU A 85 -0.63 -15.44 -0.56
CA GLU A 85 -0.47 -16.35 0.58
C GLU A 85 0.14 -15.60 1.76
N GLY A 86 -0.01 -16.16 2.96
CA GLY A 86 0.51 -15.56 4.19
C GLY A 86 -0.47 -15.67 5.33
N PRO A 87 -0.31 -14.84 6.38
CA PRO A 87 -1.15 -14.88 7.59
C PRO A 87 -2.54 -14.32 7.39
N LEU A 88 -2.81 -13.75 6.22
CA LEU A 88 -4.09 -13.12 5.94
C LEU A 88 -5.05 -14.12 5.31
N LYS A 89 -6.29 -14.16 5.81
CA LYS A 89 -7.36 -14.92 5.18
C LYS A 89 -7.69 -14.31 3.83
N TYR A 90 -7.77 -12.97 3.80
CA TYR A 90 -7.80 -12.21 2.56
C TYR A 90 -7.28 -10.80 2.81
N LEU A 91 -6.88 -10.14 1.71
CA LEU A 91 -6.57 -8.72 1.68
C LEU A 91 -6.93 -8.20 0.30
N GLU A 92 -7.71 -7.14 0.27
CA GLU A 92 -8.01 -6.41 -0.95
C GLU A 92 -7.73 -4.94 -0.68
N ASN A 93 -6.90 -4.34 -1.52
CA ASN A 93 -6.50 -2.95 -1.38
C ASN A 93 -6.60 -2.29 -2.75
N LYS A 94 -7.13 -1.08 -2.78
CA LYS A 94 -7.30 -0.34 -4.01
C LYS A 94 -6.81 1.08 -3.81
N TRP A 95 -5.94 1.53 -4.69
CA TRP A 95 -5.45 2.90 -4.73
C TRP A 95 -6.00 3.59 -5.97
N LYS A 96 -6.63 4.73 -5.79
CA LYS A 96 -7.12 5.57 -6.86
C LYS A 96 -6.40 6.91 -6.84
N PHE A 97 -5.93 7.36 -7.99
CA PHE A 97 -5.14 8.60 -8.11
C PHE A 97 -5.85 9.57 -9.05
N ASP A 98 -6.10 10.76 -8.56
CA ASP A 98 -6.77 11.81 -9.33
C ASP A 98 -5.91 13.09 -9.31
N GLN A 99 -5.32 13.43 -10.46
CA GLN A 99 -4.47 14.61 -10.58
C GLN A 99 -5.31 15.88 -10.55
N LYS A 100 -5.04 16.74 -9.57
CA LYS A 100 -5.60 18.08 -9.48
C LYS A 100 -4.57 19.09 -9.98
N GLU A 101 -4.90 20.37 -9.89
CA GLU A 101 -4.03 21.42 -10.42
C GLU A 101 -2.64 21.44 -9.75
N ASN A 102 -2.60 21.41 -8.41
CA ASN A 102 -1.37 21.53 -7.64
C ASN A 102 -1.05 20.34 -6.75
N PHE A 103 -1.86 19.28 -6.82
CA PHE A 103 -1.68 18.11 -5.96
C PHE A 103 -2.39 16.90 -6.58
N THR A 104 -2.15 15.74 -5.99
CA THR A 104 -2.86 14.51 -6.37
C THR A 104 -3.76 14.09 -5.22
N GLU A 105 -5.04 13.85 -5.53
CA GLU A 105 -5.96 13.26 -4.57
C GLU A 105 -5.84 11.75 -4.67
N VAL A 106 -5.49 11.11 -3.58
CA VAL A 106 -5.39 9.65 -3.53
C VAL A 106 -6.48 9.10 -2.62
N THR A 107 -7.17 8.08 -3.09
CA THR A 107 -8.12 7.33 -2.29
C THR A 107 -7.57 5.93 -2.10
N PHE A 108 -7.51 5.51 -0.85
CA PHE A 108 -6.93 4.22 -0.44
C PHE A 108 -8.00 3.43 0.27
N ASP A 109 -8.46 2.35 -0.37
CA ASP A 109 -9.47 1.45 0.19
C ASP A 109 -8.79 0.18 0.65
N LEU A 110 -9.10 -0.28 1.85
CA LEU A 110 -8.51 -1.50 2.39
C LEU A 110 -9.58 -2.35 3.05
N ASP A 111 -9.58 -3.63 2.72
CA ASP A 111 -10.43 -4.65 3.30
C ASP A 111 -9.58 -5.90 3.55
N PHE A 112 -9.51 -6.36 4.80
CA PHE A 112 -8.70 -7.54 5.10
C PHE A 112 -9.24 -8.30 6.30
N GLU A 113 -8.80 -9.57 6.42
CA GLU A 113 -9.09 -10.41 7.57
C GLU A 113 -7.89 -11.32 7.85
N LEU A 114 -7.51 -11.41 9.11
CA LEU A 114 -6.42 -12.28 9.55
C LEU A 114 -6.96 -13.69 9.81
N LYS A 115 -6.12 -14.70 9.57
CA LYS A 115 -6.46 -16.09 9.88
C LYS A 115 -6.61 -16.32 11.38
N ASN A 116 -5.84 -15.59 12.20
CA ASN A 116 -5.90 -15.68 13.66
C ASN A 116 -7.01 -14.77 14.19
N LYS A 117 -8.04 -15.38 14.80
CA LYS A 117 -9.21 -14.65 15.30
C LYS A 117 -8.89 -13.64 16.39
N PHE A 118 -7.95 -13.96 17.28
CA PHE A 118 -7.56 -13.05 18.37
C PHE A 118 -6.83 -11.83 17.80
N LEU A 119 -5.89 -12.04 16.89
CA LEU A 119 -5.19 -10.94 16.23
C LEU A 119 -6.15 -10.08 15.43
N ASN A 120 -7.16 -10.70 14.81
CA ASN A 120 -8.16 -9.98 14.04
C ASN A 120 -8.97 -9.03 14.94
N ILE A 121 -9.40 -9.49 16.11
CA ILE A 121 -10.11 -8.65 17.07
C ILE A 121 -9.22 -7.49 17.54
N PHE A 122 -7.97 -7.78 17.86
CA PHE A 122 -7.00 -6.77 18.30
C PHE A 122 -6.75 -5.72 17.20
N MET A 123 -6.57 -6.18 15.96
CA MET A 123 -6.35 -5.29 14.84
C MET A 123 -7.55 -4.39 14.54
N ASN A 124 -8.77 -4.90 14.73
CA ASN A 124 -9.98 -4.09 14.52
C ASN A 124 -10.01 -2.84 15.41
N ARG A 125 -9.46 -2.94 16.62
CA ARG A 125 -9.43 -1.80 17.55
C ARG A 125 -8.42 -0.74 17.17
N SER A 126 -7.28 -1.15 16.60
CA SER A 126 -6.18 -0.24 16.26
C SER A 126 -6.12 0.06 14.77
N PHE A 127 -7.02 -0.50 13.99
CA PHE A 127 -6.93 -0.52 12.53
C PHE A 127 -6.84 0.86 11.91
N LYS A 128 -7.76 1.74 12.28
CA LYS A 128 -7.79 3.08 11.71
C LYS A 128 -6.53 3.88 12.03
N TYR A 129 -6.05 3.75 13.26
CA TYR A 129 -4.83 4.43 13.70
C TYR A 129 -3.60 3.96 12.91
N GLY A 130 -3.45 2.64 12.74
CA GLY A 130 -2.36 2.06 11.96
C GLY A 130 -2.43 2.46 10.50
N LEU A 131 -3.63 2.50 9.94
CA LEU A 131 -3.83 2.89 8.55
C LEU A 131 -3.52 4.36 8.32
N ASP A 132 -3.91 5.24 9.25
CA ASP A 132 -3.57 6.66 9.19
C ASP A 132 -2.05 6.85 9.21
N LYS A 133 -1.33 6.08 10.02
CA LYS A 133 0.14 6.14 10.06
C LYS A 133 0.78 5.72 8.74
N ILE A 134 0.23 4.71 8.10
CA ILE A 134 0.72 4.27 6.79
C ILE A 134 0.46 5.36 5.74
N ALA A 135 -0.74 5.94 5.75
CA ALA A 135 -1.07 7.04 4.85
C ALA A 135 -0.17 8.25 5.08
N ASP A 136 0.10 8.60 6.34
CA ASP A 136 1.03 9.67 6.68
C ASP A 136 2.43 9.38 6.15
N ALA A 137 2.88 8.12 6.26
CA ALA A 137 4.21 7.73 5.80
C ALA A 137 4.35 7.92 4.28
N PHE A 138 3.35 7.50 3.51
CA PHE A 138 3.35 7.72 2.07
C PHE A 138 3.31 9.20 1.71
N GLN A 139 2.46 9.96 2.37
CA GLN A 139 2.34 11.40 2.13
C GLN A 139 3.64 12.12 2.44
N ASN A 140 4.22 11.88 3.61
CA ASN A 140 5.46 12.52 4.01
C ASN A 140 6.62 12.14 3.09
N ARG A 141 6.69 10.86 2.69
CA ARG A 141 7.74 10.41 1.78
C ARG A 141 7.61 11.06 0.41
N ALA A 142 6.37 11.11 -0.14
CA ALA A 142 6.11 11.71 -1.45
C ALA A 142 6.46 13.19 -1.44
N GLU A 143 6.04 13.92 -0.41
CA GLU A 143 6.29 15.35 -0.33
C GLU A 143 7.77 15.64 -0.11
N LYS A 144 8.47 14.78 0.62
CA LYS A 144 9.91 14.92 0.81
C LYS A 144 10.68 14.71 -0.50
N LEU A 145 10.29 13.73 -1.29
CA LEU A 145 11.01 13.37 -2.51
C LEU A 145 10.65 14.25 -3.71
N PHE A 146 9.39 14.66 -3.83
CA PHE A 146 8.86 15.23 -5.07
C PHE A 146 8.33 16.65 -4.95
N ASN A 147 8.10 17.17 -3.76
CA ASN A 147 7.66 18.54 -3.59
C ASN A 147 8.87 19.48 -3.63
N LYS A 148 9.01 20.19 -4.73
CA LYS A 148 10.16 21.08 -4.98
C LYS A 148 9.81 22.54 -4.71
N VAL A 149 9.17 22.78 -3.61
CA VAL A 149 8.90 24.17 -3.21
C VAL A 149 10.13 24.79 -2.57
#